data_2f9036245673c296e6d494120c9f7cb1
#
_entry.id   2f9036245673c296e6d494120c9f7cb1
#
_cell.length_a   1.000
_cell.length_b   1.000
_cell.length_c   1.000
_cell.angle_alpha   90.00
_cell.angle_beta   90.00
_cell.angle_gamma   90.00
#
_symmetry.space_group_name_H-M   'P 1'
#
loop_
_entity.id
_entity.type
_entity.pdbx_description
1 polymer ?
#
loop_
_entity_poly.entity_id
_entity_poly.type
_entity_poly.pdbx_seq_one_letter_code
_entity_poly.pdbx_strand_id
1 'polypeptide(L)'
;YQNRDTFKWVSQQYLVFNWNWDTTDGQFVRDLFSAGDTPSSEPKPTHLPSRFTAKFDALTYVYNIGYSGLRQIGGRPVANSTLAGQYLAPVLRYSPSSRLNLDIGVFAGLPVGDTQRFHTVQPILSAEYELWPAVSLIAGTIKRNHPFVDALFNDASLFSRPLEQGFQLLVNREHYQQDLFINWNQIETFQKAERFDVGYAGRASAGFFSLNGQVYWTHSGGAQYSESRTFFGVGLPRDRPASNNFLTAVGPQFTFQPNRYSSALSWFREIDVMALYLTSQNEPTQSGAPIVRGRGYQLTAGVDLDGWQPYITIWRGEHFVNEQGDPAYYAG
;
A
#
# COMPACT_ATOMS: atom_id res chain seq x y z
N TYR A 1 11.22 -17.83 31.21
CA TYR A 1 10.64 -16.90 30.20
C TYR A 1 11.15 -15.51 30.56
N GLN A 2 12.22 -15.06 29.89
CA GLN A 2 12.73 -13.71 30.02
C GLN A 2 12.06 -12.87 28.92
N ASN A 3 11.10 -12.05 29.34
CA ASN A 3 10.52 -10.98 28.51
C ASN A 3 11.61 -9.89 28.39
N ARG A 4 12.48 -9.99 27.40
CA ARG A 4 13.42 -8.92 27.07
C ARG A 4 12.70 -7.98 26.13
N ASP A 5 12.31 -6.83 26.64
CA ASP A 5 11.91 -5.67 25.84
C ASP A 5 13.10 -5.28 24.94
N THR A 6 13.15 -5.87 23.76
CA THR A 6 14.16 -5.52 22.76
C THR A 6 13.66 -4.31 22.01
N PHE A 7 14.26 -3.15 22.25
CA PHE A 7 14.09 -1.99 21.37
C PHE A 7 14.58 -2.36 19.98
N LYS A 8 13.66 -2.33 19.02
CA LYS A 8 13.95 -2.55 17.61
C LYS A 8 14.01 -1.18 16.94
N TRP A 9 15.15 -0.83 16.35
CA TRP A 9 15.27 0.38 15.53
C TRP A 9 15.08 0.00 14.07
N VAL A 10 14.14 0.65 13.42
CA VAL A 10 13.95 0.60 11.97
C VAL A 10 14.27 1.98 11.43
N SER A 11 15.23 2.06 10.51
CA SER A 11 15.53 3.27 9.77
C SER A 11 15.07 3.08 8.34
N GLN A 12 14.12 3.86 7.91
CA GLN A 12 13.64 3.92 6.54
C GLN A 12 14.03 5.28 5.96
N GLN A 13 14.69 5.27 4.81
CA GLN A 13 15.09 6.49 4.11
C GLN A 13 14.65 6.37 2.67
N TYR A 14 13.89 7.37 2.21
CA TYR A 14 13.47 7.46 0.82
C TYR A 14 14.05 8.71 0.19
N LEU A 15 14.52 8.57 -1.02
CA LEU A 15 14.73 9.68 -1.92
C LEU A 15 13.91 9.39 -3.17
N VAL A 16 12.90 10.19 -3.39
CA VAL A 16 11.95 9.99 -4.47
C VAL A 16 11.90 11.24 -5.32
N PHE A 17 12.21 11.08 -6.62
CA PHE A 17 12.01 12.11 -7.62
C PHE A 17 10.85 11.66 -8.51
N ASN A 18 9.77 12.40 -8.46
CA ASN A 18 8.56 12.13 -9.23
C ASN A 18 8.38 13.18 -10.33
N TRP A 19 8.08 12.71 -11.53
CA TRP A 19 7.82 13.54 -12.69
C TRP A 19 6.48 13.14 -13.29
N ASN A 20 5.45 13.95 -13.04
CA ASN A 20 4.15 13.79 -13.64
C ASN A 20 3.92 14.85 -14.68
N TRP A 21 3.48 14.45 -15.86
CA TRP A 21 3.12 15.34 -16.94
C TRP A 21 1.73 14.99 -17.47
N ASP A 22 0.87 16.02 -17.52
CA ASP A 22 -0.48 15.90 -18.04
C ASP A 22 -0.69 16.94 -19.13
N THR A 23 -1.29 16.55 -20.25
CA THR A 23 -1.53 17.44 -21.41
C THR A 23 -2.65 18.43 -21.19
N THR A 24 -3.44 18.32 -20.10
CA THR A 24 -4.59 19.20 -19.88
C THR A 24 -4.23 20.59 -19.41
N ASP A 25 -3.17 20.80 -18.64
CA ASP A 25 -2.89 22.09 -18.00
C ASP A 25 -1.46 22.58 -18.12
N GLY A 26 -0.54 21.81 -18.71
CA GLY A 26 0.90 22.19 -18.78
C GLY A 26 1.55 22.37 -17.40
N GLN A 27 0.88 21.99 -16.32
CA GLN A 27 1.37 22.06 -14.96
C GLN A 27 1.95 20.71 -14.52
N PHE A 28 3.12 20.76 -13.90
CA PHE A 28 3.69 19.61 -13.22
C PHE A 28 2.84 19.31 -11.98
N VAL A 29 2.09 18.19 -12.00
CA VAL A 29 1.32 17.74 -10.84
C VAL A 29 2.21 16.85 -9.98
N ARG A 30 2.47 17.28 -8.75
CA ARG A 30 3.19 16.51 -7.73
C ARG A 30 2.20 15.65 -6.96
N ASP A 31 1.82 14.48 -7.43
CA ASP A 31 0.82 13.68 -6.71
C ASP A 31 1.00 12.15 -6.81
N LEU A 32 2.16 11.65 -6.42
CA LEU A 32 2.28 10.21 -6.15
C LEU A 32 2.62 9.85 -4.69
N PHE A 33 2.97 10.84 -3.87
CA PHE A 33 3.41 10.56 -2.49
C PHE A 33 2.91 11.56 -1.44
N SER A 34 1.88 12.35 -1.71
CA SER A 34 1.22 13.10 -0.66
C SER A 34 0.17 12.21 0.02
N ALA A 35 0.59 11.51 1.06
CA ALA A 35 -0.34 11.10 2.09
C ALA A 35 -0.99 12.37 2.65
N GLY A 36 -2.24 12.64 2.27
CA GLY A 36 -3.05 13.65 2.92
C GLY A 36 -3.30 14.97 2.20
N ASP A 37 -3.39 15.02 0.88
CA ASP A 37 -3.91 16.23 0.23
C ASP A 37 -5.39 16.41 0.52
N THR A 38 -5.68 17.42 1.33
CA THR A 38 -7.01 18.03 1.47
C THR A 38 -7.51 18.39 0.07
N PRO A 39 -8.76 18.04 -0.29
CA PRO A 39 -9.32 18.41 -1.58
C PRO A 39 -9.31 19.93 -1.70
N SER A 40 -8.53 20.44 -2.67
CA SER A 40 -8.56 21.86 -2.98
C SER A 40 -9.96 22.22 -3.47
N SER A 41 -10.58 23.19 -2.84
CA SER A 41 -11.88 23.74 -3.19
C SER A 41 -11.84 24.67 -4.42
N GLU A 42 -10.89 24.47 -5.34
CA GLU A 42 -10.85 25.25 -6.56
C GLU A 42 -11.98 24.85 -7.51
N PRO A 43 -12.71 25.85 -8.05
CA PRO A 43 -13.78 25.59 -9.01
C PRO A 43 -13.19 24.93 -10.26
N LYS A 44 -13.67 23.74 -10.61
CA LYS A 44 -13.30 23.03 -11.84
C LYS A 44 -13.44 23.98 -13.04
N PRO A 45 -12.38 24.09 -13.88
CA PRO A 45 -12.46 24.92 -15.08
C PRO A 45 -13.63 24.46 -15.97
N THR A 46 -14.39 25.41 -16.48
CA THR A 46 -15.57 25.20 -17.33
C THR A 46 -15.26 24.73 -18.75
N HIS A 47 -14.00 24.40 -19.07
CA HIS A 47 -13.65 23.83 -20.35
C HIS A 47 -13.97 22.35 -20.35
N LEU A 48 -14.72 21.89 -21.36
CA LEU A 48 -14.94 20.47 -21.63
C LEU A 48 -13.56 19.80 -21.71
N PRO A 49 -13.24 18.86 -20.83
CA PRO A 49 -11.94 18.21 -20.85
C PRO A 49 -11.74 17.56 -22.22
N SER A 50 -10.53 17.65 -22.75
CA SER A 50 -10.19 16.90 -23.96
C SER A 50 -10.51 15.43 -23.70
N ARG A 51 -11.21 14.75 -24.62
CA ARG A 51 -11.56 13.33 -24.46
C ARG A 51 -10.33 12.42 -24.27
N PHE A 52 -9.16 12.91 -24.61
CA PHE A 52 -7.89 12.21 -24.50
C PHE A 52 -6.89 13.05 -23.73
N THR A 53 -6.23 12.41 -22.75
CA THR A 53 -5.15 13.00 -21.97
C THR A 53 -3.98 12.02 -21.96
N ALA A 54 -2.78 12.48 -22.27
CA ALA A 54 -1.57 11.70 -22.07
C ALA A 54 -0.99 12.05 -20.69
N LYS A 55 -0.66 11.01 -19.93
CA LYS A 55 0.02 11.12 -18.64
C LYS A 55 1.34 10.38 -18.73
N PHE A 56 2.32 10.91 -18.07
CA PHE A 56 3.64 10.30 -17.99
C PHE A 56 4.12 10.35 -16.55
N ASP A 57 4.20 9.21 -15.92
CA ASP A 57 4.73 9.07 -14.57
C ASP A 57 6.14 8.50 -14.64
N ALA A 58 7.09 9.18 -14.03
CA ALA A 58 8.46 8.70 -13.89
C ALA A 58 8.90 8.83 -12.44
N LEU A 59 9.48 7.79 -11.89
CA LEU A 59 9.97 7.76 -10.54
C LEU A 59 11.39 7.24 -10.49
N THR A 60 12.26 7.97 -9.80
CA THR A 60 13.56 7.47 -9.34
C THR A 60 13.51 7.34 -7.83
N TYR A 61 13.88 6.18 -7.32
CA TYR A 61 13.84 5.92 -5.88
C TYR A 61 15.13 5.28 -5.38
N VAL A 62 15.47 5.62 -4.16
CA VAL A 62 16.42 4.87 -3.32
C VAL A 62 15.71 4.64 -1.99
N TYR A 63 15.46 3.40 -1.66
CA TYR A 63 14.84 2.98 -0.42
C TYR A 63 15.83 2.15 0.37
N ASN A 64 16.15 2.58 1.57
CA ASN A 64 17.03 1.84 2.47
C ASN A 64 16.27 1.48 3.74
N ILE A 65 16.29 0.21 4.11
CA ILE A 65 15.71 -0.27 5.35
C ILE A 65 16.78 -0.99 6.18
N GLY A 66 16.93 -0.56 7.42
CA GLY A 66 17.83 -1.15 8.38
C GLY A 66 17.06 -1.67 9.59
N TYR A 67 17.26 -2.95 9.91
CA TYR A 67 16.69 -3.56 11.10
C TYR A 67 17.80 -3.81 12.12
N SER A 68 17.82 -3.09 13.24
CA SER A 68 18.77 -3.37 14.32
C SER A 68 18.11 -4.21 15.41
N GLY A 69 18.81 -5.22 15.89
CA GLY A 69 18.32 -6.15 16.93
C GLY A 69 17.41 -7.28 16.43
N LEU A 70 17.00 -7.26 15.15
CA LEU A 70 16.22 -8.34 14.53
C LEU A 70 17.16 -9.28 13.77
N ARG A 71 17.36 -10.49 14.28
CA ARG A 71 18.15 -11.50 13.57
C ARG A 71 17.29 -12.47 12.78
N GLN A 72 16.10 -12.78 13.26
CA GLN A 72 15.16 -13.71 12.62
C GLN A 72 13.72 -13.32 12.97
N ILE A 73 12.83 -13.51 12.00
CA ILE A 73 11.39 -13.38 12.17
C ILE A 73 10.75 -14.67 11.64
N GLY A 74 10.01 -15.37 12.49
CA GLY A 74 9.39 -16.65 12.11
C GLY A 74 10.38 -17.66 11.53
N GLY A 75 11.62 -17.69 12.05
CA GLY A 75 12.70 -18.55 11.56
C GLY A 75 13.36 -18.07 10.26
N ARG A 76 12.95 -16.93 9.69
CA ARG A 76 13.56 -16.34 8.48
C ARG A 76 14.52 -15.22 8.89
N PRO A 77 15.73 -15.16 8.32
CA PRO A 77 16.65 -14.05 8.57
C PRO A 77 16.04 -12.74 8.04
N VAL A 78 16.10 -11.69 8.85
CA VAL A 78 15.78 -10.34 8.42
C VAL A 78 17.07 -9.67 7.99
N ALA A 79 17.12 -9.27 6.74
CA ALA A 79 18.26 -8.59 6.17
C ALA A 79 17.96 -7.11 5.96
N ASN A 80 18.92 -6.26 6.31
CA ASN A 80 18.91 -4.89 5.83
C ASN A 80 18.93 -4.90 4.30
N SER A 81 18.16 -4.05 3.67
CA SER A 81 18.12 -3.98 2.22
C SER A 81 18.08 -2.54 1.72
N THR A 82 18.75 -2.34 0.59
CA THR A 82 18.64 -1.12 -0.18
C THR A 82 18.00 -1.49 -1.51
N LEU A 83 16.87 -0.87 -1.81
CA LEU A 83 16.21 -0.95 -3.11
C LEU A 83 16.44 0.38 -3.81
N ALA A 84 16.96 0.33 -5.03
CA ALA A 84 17.12 1.52 -5.86
C ALA A 84 16.65 1.20 -7.27
N GLY A 85 16.01 2.15 -7.90
CA GLY A 85 15.50 1.93 -9.24
C GLY A 85 14.82 3.14 -9.83
N GLN A 86 14.32 2.91 -11.02
CA GLN A 86 13.49 3.84 -11.75
C GLN A 86 12.31 3.10 -12.33
N TYR A 87 11.20 3.78 -12.49
CA TYR A 87 10.13 3.30 -13.35
C TYR A 87 9.58 4.42 -14.24
N LEU A 88 9.00 4.00 -15.34
CA LEU A 88 8.32 4.84 -16.30
C LEU A 88 6.93 4.24 -16.52
N ALA A 89 5.91 5.09 -16.53
CA ALA A 89 4.53 4.66 -16.77
C ALA A 89 3.80 5.67 -17.68
N PRO A 90 4.01 5.60 -19.02
CA PRO A 90 3.19 6.34 -19.95
C PRO A 90 1.77 5.76 -19.99
N VAL A 91 0.75 6.63 -19.87
CA VAL A 91 -0.65 6.26 -19.86
C VAL A 91 -1.43 7.21 -20.78
N LEU A 92 -2.24 6.67 -21.64
CA LEU A 92 -3.26 7.40 -22.40
C LEU A 92 -4.61 7.22 -21.70
N ARG A 93 -5.19 8.32 -21.26
CA ARG A 93 -6.54 8.37 -20.67
C ARG A 93 -7.56 8.79 -21.73
N TYR A 94 -8.63 8.04 -21.86
CA TYR A 94 -9.83 8.40 -22.61
C TYR A 94 -10.99 8.64 -21.66
N SER A 95 -11.58 9.83 -21.70
CA SER A 95 -12.72 10.23 -20.85
C SER A 95 -13.96 10.43 -21.72
N PRO A 96 -14.74 9.37 -22.00
CA PRO A 96 -15.96 9.47 -22.83
C PRO A 96 -17.05 10.29 -22.17
N SER A 97 -17.01 10.43 -20.84
CA SER A 97 -17.92 11.29 -20.06
C SER A 97 -17.18 11.86 -18.84
N SER A 98 -17.81 12.81 -18.16
CA SER A 98 -17.27 13.35 -16.90
C SER A 98 -17.17 12.33 -15.75
N ARG A 99 -17.82 11.18 -15.89
CA ARG A 99 -17.87 10.13 -14.87
C ARG A 99 -17.04 8.90 -15.19
N LEU A 100 -16.61 8.71 -16.45
CA LEU A 100 -15.89 7.52 -16.87
C LEU A 100 -14.51 7.89 -17.42
N ASN A 101 -13.47 7.33 -16.85
CA ASN A 101 -12.11 7.38 -17.34
C ASN A 101 -11.62 5.97 -17.67
N LEU A 102 -11.02 5.82 -18.83
CA LEU A 102 -10.40 4.59 -19.29
C LEU A 102 -8.93 4.86 -19.52
N ASP A 103 -8.05 4.15 -18.81
CA ASP A 103 -6.61 4.30 -18.91
C ASP A 103 -6.01 3.08 -19.62
N ILE A 104 -5.14 3.32 -20.59
CA ILE A 104 -4.32 2.31 -21.24
C ILE A 104 -2.86 2.77 -21.22
N GLY A 105 -1.96 1.92 -20.78
CA GLY A 105 -0.55 2.28 -20.66
C GLY A 105 0.36 1.09 -20.44
N VAL A 106 1.61 1.40 -20.15
CA VAL A 106 2.65 0.41 -19.85
C VAL A 106 3.47 0.90 -18.67
N PHE A 107 3.70 0.01 -17.74
CA PHE A 107 4.67 0.18 -16.66
C PHE A 107 5.97 -0.51 -17.05
N ALA A 108 7.10 0.18 -16.88
CA ALA A 108 8.43 -0.37 -17.10
C ALA A 108 9.32 -0.07 -15.89
N GLY A 109 9.76 -1.11 -15.18
CA GLY A 109 10.64 -1.04 -14.01
C GLY A 109 12.09 -1.33 -14.36
N LEU A 110 13.01 -0.51 -13.85
CA LEU A 110 14.45 -0.54 -14.07
C LEU A 110 15.15 -0.55 -12.71
N PRO A 111 15.32 -1.71 -12.04
CA PRO A 111 16.09 -1.77 -10.80
C PRO A 111 17.57 -1.45 -11.06
N VAL A 112 18.20 -0.72 -10.14
CA VAL A 112 19.63 -0.42 -10.22
C VAL A 112 20.43 -1.66 -9.86
N GLY A 113 21.48 -1.94 -10.63
CA GLY A 113 22.39 -3.06 -10.40
C GLY A 113 21.94 -4.38 -11.04
N ASP A 114 20.79 -4.40 -11.70
CA ASP A 114 20.40 -5.55 -12.51
C ASP A 114 21.06 -5.49 -13.90
N THR A 115 21.47 -6.65 -14.40
CA THR A 115 22.04 -6.77 -15.76
C THR A 115 20.97 -6.77 -16.84
N GLN A 116 19.70 -6.95 -16.48
CA GLN A 116 18.57 -6.88 -17.41
C GLN A 116 18.06 -5.43 -17.50
N ARG A 117 17.94 -4.92 -18.72
CA ARG A 117 17.55 -3.52 -18.96
C ARG A 117 16.13 -3.20 -18.49
N PHE A 118 15.20 -4.16 -18.58
CA PHE A 118 13.83 -4.05 -18.08
C PHE A 118 13.48 -5.31 -17.33
N HIS A 119 13.47 -5.24 -16.01
CA HIS A 119 13.14 -6.38 -15.18
C HIS A 119 11.62 -6.66 -15.19
N THR A 120 10.83 -5.61 -15.28
CA THR A 120 9.37 -5.71 -15.21
C THR A 120 8.75 -4.81 -16.27
N VAL A 121 7.99 -5.40 -17.18
CA VAL A 121 7.11 -4.65 -18.10
C VAL A 121 5.71 -5.22 -17.94
N GLN A 122 4.76 -4.35 -17.58
CA GLN A 122 3.38 -4.75 -17.31
C GLN A 122 2.41 -3.78 -17.98
N PRO A 123 1.28 -4.26 -18.54
CA PRO A 123 0.24 -3.39 -19.05
C PRO A 123 -0.48 -2.68 -17.92
N ILE A 124 -0.88 -1.44 -18.16
CA ILE A 124 -1.79 -0.67 -17.35
C ILE A 124 -3.11 -0.61 -18.10
N LEU A 125 -4.15 -1.20 -17.53
CA LEU A 125 -5.51 -1.16 -18.05
C LEU A 125 -6.43 -0.86 -16.87
N SER A 126 -7.06 0.32 -16.86
CA SER A 126 -7.93 0.75 -15.76
C SER A 126 -9.20 1.40 -16.30
N ALA A 127 -10.29 1.13 -15.62
CA ALA A 127 -11.58 1.80 -15.81
C ALA A 127 -12.01 2.39 -14.47
N GLU A 128 -12.12 3.71 -14.39
CA GLU A 128 -12.59 4.44 -13.20
C GLU A 128 -13.96 5.06 -13.51
N TYR A 129 -14.98 4.67 -12.75
CA TYR A 129 -16.33 5.18 -12.87
C TYR A 129 -16.78 5.90 -11.59
N GLU A 130 -17.13 7.17 -11.70
CA GLU A 130 -17.72 7.95 -10.61
C GLU A 130 -19.18 7.56 -10.41
N LEU A 131 -19.47 6.77 -9.37
CA LEU A 131 -20.81 6.34 -9.00
C LEU A 131 -21.66 7.51 -8.49
N TRP A 132 -21.07 8.30 -7.59
CA TRP A 132 -21.60 9.54 -7.00
C TRP A 132 -20.44 10.52 -6.80
N PRO A 133 -20.71 11.83 -6.58
CA PRO A 133 -19.66 12.77 -6.21
C PRO A 133 -18.79 12.24 -5.07
N ALA A 134 -17.47 12.19 -5.30
CA ALA A 134 -16.47 11.66 -4.38
C ALA A 134 -16.57 10.14 -4.07
N VAL A 135 -17.25 9.37 -4.92
CA VAL A 135 -17.31 7.90 -4.84
C VAL A 135 -16.95 7.29 -6.19
N SER A 136 -15.81 6.62 -6.28
CA SER A 136 -15.30 6.01 -7.52
C SER A 136 -15.17 4.51 -7.37
N LEU A 137 -15.58 3.77 -8.42
CA LEU A 137 -15.29 2.36 -8.62
C LEU A 137 -14.21 2.23 -9.69
N ILE A 138 -13.15 1.48 -9.38
CA ILE A 138 -12.04 1.22 -10.28
C ILE A 138 -11.96 -0.27 -10.56
N ALA A 139 -11.72 -0.64 -11.81
CA ALA A 139 -11.53 -2.01 -12.24
C ALA A 139 -10.31 -2.12 -13.16
N GLY A 140 -9.54 -3.21 -13.03
CA GLY A 140 -8.30 -3.44 -13.75
C GLY A 140 -7.09 -3.04 -12.92
N THR A 141 -6.21 -2.18 -13.42
CA THR A 141 -5.11 -1.63 -12.60
C THR A 141 -5.68 -0.62 -11.61
N ILE A 142 -5.57 -0.92 -10.32
CA ILE A 142 -6.11 -0.11 -9.23
C ILE A 142 -5.06 0.88 -8.69
N LYS A 143 -5.52 1.91 -7.96
CA LYS A 143 -4.63 2.89 -7.31
C LYS A 143 -3.98 2.27 -6.09
N ARG A 144 -2.67 2.35 -6.00
CA ARG A 144 -1.89 1.67 -5.00
C ARG A 144 -1.56 2.49 -3.74
N ASN A 145 -1.97 3.72 -3.65
CA ASN A 145 -1.76 4.59 -2.49
C ASN A 145 -2.74 4.29 -1.35
N HIS A 146 -2.80 3.03 -0.93
CA HIS A 146 -3.67 2.60 0.16
C HIS A 146 -3.19 3.18 1.50
N PRO A 147 -4.07 3.80 2.30
CA PRO A 147 -3.68 4.45 3.57
C PRO A 147 -3.59 3.45 4.72
N PHE A 148 -2.80 2.38 4.53
CA PHE A 148 -2.52 1.40 5.57
C PHE A 148 -1.33 1.80 6.42
N VAL A 149 -1.33 1.33 7.67
CA VAL A 149 -0.12 1.39 8.50
C VAL A 149 0.84 0.26 8.11
N ASP A 150 2.14 0.50 8.25
CA ASP A 150 3.20 -0.44 7.88
C ASP A 150 3.06 -1.82 8.54
N ALA A 151 2.44 -1.88 9.71
CA ALA A 151 2.16 -3.14 10.40
C ALA A 151 1.22 -4.05 9.61
N LEU A 152 0.34 -3.51 8.76
CA LEU A 152 -0.59 -4.26 7.93
C LEU A 152 -0.07 -4.43 6.51
N PHE A 153 0.50 -3.38 5.93
CA PHE A 153 0.95 -3.34 4.55
C PHE A 153 2.24 -2.53 4.43
N ASN A 154 3.32 -3.17 4.02
CA ASN A 154 4.64 -2.57 3.96
C ASN A 154 4.79 -1.65 2.75
N ASP A 155 5.15 -0.40 2.97
CA ASP A 155 5.40 0.61 1.95
C ASP A 155 6.53 0.21 0.98
N ALA A 156 7.52 -0.58 1.41
CA ALA A 156 8.55 -1.12 0.51
C ALA A 156 7.96 -1.95 -0.64
N SER A 157 6.76 -2.48 -0.47
CA SER A 157 6.04 -3.19 -1.52
C SER A 157 5.67 -2.28 -2.71
N LEU A 158 5.60 -0.94 -2.51
CA LEU A 158 5.41 0.05 -3.58
C LEU A 158 6.53 -0.05 -4.64
N PHE A 159 7.74 -0.38 -4.21
CA PHE A 159 8.90 -0.48 -5.11
C PHE A 159 9.06 -1.87 -5.72
N SER A 160 8.70 -2.92 -4.98
CA SER A 160 8.85 -4.31 -5.44
C SER A 160 7.66 -4.80 -6.29
N ARG A 161 6.46 -4.30 -6.04
CA ARG A 161 5.21 -4.66 -6.72
C ARG A 161 4.38 -3.41 -7.00
N PRO A 162 4.79 -2.55 -7.94
CA PRO A 162 4.21 -1.22 -8.14
C PRO A 162 2.81 -1.22 -8.74
N LEU A 163 2.37 -2.30 -9.38
CA LEU A 163 1.02 -2.41 -9.92
C LEU A 163 0.21 -3.44 -9.16
N GLU A 164 -1.04 -3.10 -8.93
CA GLU A 164 -2.07 -3.96 -8.38
C GLU A 164 -3.23 -4.08 -9.35
N GLN A 165 -3.84 -5.27 -9.43
CA GLN A 165 -4.88 -5.55 -10.39
C GLN A 165 -6.10 -6.16 -9.70
N GLY A 166 -7.26 -5.53 -9.93
CA GLY A 166 -8.49 -5.99 -9.30
C GLY A 166 -9.61 -4.98 -9.36
N PHE A 167 -10.27 -4.80 -8.22
CA PHE A 167 -11.33 -3.82 -8.04
C PHE A 167 -11.07 -2.96 -6.81
N GLN A 168 -11.45 -1.68 -6.89
CA GLN A 168 -11.28 -0.73 -5.78
C GLN A 168 -12.48 0.21 -5.73
N LEU A 169 -13.00 0.42 -4.53
CA LEU A 169 -14.01 1.41 -4.23
C LEU A 169 -13.40 2.50 -3.35
N LEU A 170 -13.35 3.71 -3.87
CA LEU A 170 -12.84 4.88 -3.16
C LEU A 170 -13.99 5.79 -2.75
N VAL A 171 -13.97 6.25 -1.50
CA VAL A 171 -14.81 7.36 -1.02
C VAL A 171 -13.89 8.44 -0.49
N ASN A 172 -13.97 9.64 -1.06
CA ASN A 172 -13.13 10.76 -0.66
C ASN A 172 -13.99 12.00 -0.37
N ARG A 173 -14.55 12.05 0.84
CA ARG A 173 -15.34 13.19 1.35
C ARG A 173 -14.55 13.90 2.44
N GLU A 174 -14.85 15.16 2.68
CA GLU A 174 -14.18 16.02 3.65
C GLU A 174 -14.01 15.39 5.04
N HIS A 175 -15.04 14.72 5.54
CA HIS A 175 -15.04 14.12 6.88
C HIS A 175 -15.00 12.59 6.88
N TYR A 176 -14.97 11.96 5.70
CA TYR A 176 -14.98 10.52 5.57
C TYR A 176 -14.22 10.07 4.34
N GLN A 177 -13.19 9.28 4.57
CA GLN A 177 -12.38 8.67 3.52
C GLN A 177 -12.43 7.15 3.66
N GLN A 178 -12.49 6.45 2.54
CA GLN A 178 -12.50 5.00 2.51
C GLN A 178 -11.81 4.49 1.25
N ASP A 179 -11.03 3.44 1.43
CA ASP A 179 -10.44 2.63 0.38
C ASP A 179 -10.78 1.17 0.66
N LEU A 180 -11.50 0.52 -0.26
CA LEU A 180 -11.81 -0.91 -0.22
C LEU A 180 -11.34 -1.51 -1.52
N PHE A 181 -10.50 -2.54 -1.48
CA PHE A 181 -10.00 -3.17 -2.68
C PHE A 181 -9.88 -4.69 -2.56
N ILE A 182 -9.85 -5.34 -3.69
CA ILE A 182 -9.35 -6.69 -3.91
C ILE A 182 -8.27 -6.63 -4.98
N ASN A 183 -7.10 -7.23 -4.69
CA ASN A 183 -5.97 -7.31 -5.60
C ASN A 183 -5.59 -8.77 -5.84
N TRP A 184 -5.63 -9.23 -7.10
CA TRP A 184 -5.18 -10.56 -7.48
C TRP A 184 -3.67 -10.56 -7.73
N ASN A 185 -2.91 -11.08 -6.77
CA ASN A 185 -1.46 -11.23 -6.90
C ASN A 185 -1.08 -12.40 -7.82
N GLN A 186 -1.91 -13.44 -7.85
CA GLN A 186 -1.67 -14.65 -8.62
C GLN A 186 -2.98 -15.36 -8.93
N ILE A 187 -3.22 -15.60 -10.22
CA ILE A 187 -4.34 -16.44 -10.66
C ILE A 187 -3.93 -17.92 -10.50
N GLU A 188 -4.90 -18.76 -10.14
CA GLU A 188 -4.70 -20.20 -10.07
C GLU A 188 -4.31 -20.78 -11.45
N THR A 189 -3.27 -21.60 -11.45
CA THR A 189 -2.80 -22.36 -12.59
C THR A 189 -2.48 -23.79 -12.14
N PHE A 190 -2.22 -24.70 -13.08
CA PHE A 190 -1.77 -26.07 -12.74
C PHE A 190 -0.53 -26.12 -11.83
N GLN A 191 0.29 -25.07 -11.81
CA GLN A 191 1.56 -25.03 -11.06
C GLN A 191 1.54 -24.09 -9.86
N LYS A 192 0.55 -23.19 -9.79
CA LYS A 192 0.49 -22.11 -8.80
C LYS A 192 -0.90 -22.02 -8.21
N ALA A 193 -0.98 -21.97 -6.89
CA ALA A 193 -2.22 -21.68 -6.19
C ALA A 193 -2.63 -20.21 -6.38
N GLU A 194 -3.93 -19.93 -6.32
CA GLU A 194 -4.45 -18.57 -6.28
C GLU A 194 -3.89 -17.81 -5.08
N ARG A 195 -3.64 -16.51 -5.29
CA ARG A 195 -3.32 -15.59 -4.20
C ARG A 195 -3.94 -14.22 -4.46
N PHE A 196 -4.68 -13.72 -3.50
CA PHE A 196 -5.23 -12.37 -3.54
C PHE A 196 -5.20 -11.71 -2.16
N ASP A 197 -5.24 -10.38 -2.18
CA ASP A 197 -5.36 -9.55 -1.00
C ASP A 197 -6.69 -8.79 -1.06
N VAL A 198 -7.34 -8.64 0.09
CA VAL A 198 -8.48 -7.73 0.29
C VAL A 198 -8.10 -6.73 1.36
N GLY A 199 -8.23 -5.45 1.05
CA GLY A 199 -7.92 -4.38 1.97
C GLY A 199 -9.09 -3.43 2.16
N TYR A 200 -9.29 -2.97 3.38
CA TYR A 200 -10.17 -1.89 3.76
C TYR A 200 -9.43 -0.92 4.67
N ALA A 201 -9.39 0.35 4.30
CA ALA A 201 -8.92 1.43 5.15
C ALA A 201 -9.96 2.55 5.17
N GLY A 202 -10.44 2.90 6.35
CA GLY A 202 -11.43 3.95 6.56
C GLY A 202 -10.98 4.96 7.60
N ARG A 203 -11.28 6.24 7.35
CA ARG A 203 -11.03 7.34 8.28
C ARG A 203 -12.27 8.22 8.37
N ALA A 204 -12.75 8.49 9.57
CA ALA A 204 -13.78 9.46 9.86
C ALA A 204 -13.19 10.59 10.72
N SER A 205 -13.41 11.86 10.32
CA SER A 205 -12.75 13.03 10.91
C SER A 205 -13.77 14.06 11.42
N ALA A 206 -13.46 14.65 12.58
CA ALA A 206 -14.21 15.77 13.16
C ALA A 206 -13.23 16.77 13.78
N GLY A 207 -13.04 17.91 13.12
CA GLY A 207 -12.03 18.89 13.51
C GLY A 207 -10.62 18.30 13.41
N PHE A 208 -9.88 18.36 14.51
CA PHE A 208 -8.53 17.78 14.60
C PHE A 208 -8.50 16.32 15.07
N PHE A 209 -9.65 15.71 15.25
CA PHE A 209 -9.76 14.31 15.68
C PHE A 209 -10.24 13.43 14.53
N SER A 210 -9.67 12.25 14.40
CA SER A 210 -10.09 11.23 13.46
C SER A 210 -10.12 9.85 14.12
N LEU A 211 -11.00 8.98 13.61
CA LEU A 211 -11.01 7.56 13.94
C LEU A 211 -10.60 6.78 12.69
N ASN A 212 -9.60 5.94 12.82
CA ASN A 212 -9.11 5.06 11.75
C ASN A 212 -9.56 3.62 12.01
N GLY A 213 -9.95 2.93 10.92
CA GLY A 213 -10.26 1.51 10.92
C GLY A 213 -9.66 0.85 9.69
N GLN A 214 -8.89 -0.22 9.86
CA GLN A 214 -8.21 -0.92 8.78
C GLN A 214 -8.38 -2.42 8.92
N VAL A 215 -8.56 -3.09 7.78
CA VAL A 215 -8.62 -4.54 7.67
C VAL A 215 -7.78 -4.96 6.48
N TYR A 216 -6.94 -5.96 6.66
CA TYR A 216 -6.15 -6.54 5.58
C TYR A 216 -6.23 -8.05 5.65
N TRP A 217 -6.62 -8.68 4.55
CA TRP A 217 -6.72 -10.13 4.43
C TRP A 217 -5.93 -10.61 3.23
N THR A 218 -4.91 -11.44 3.50
CA THR A 218 -4.18 -12.19 2.48
C THR A 218 -4.72 -13.61 2.43
N HIS A 219 -5.18 -14.02 1.26
CA HIS A 219 -5.56 -15.38 0.95
C HIS A 219 -4.55 -16.03 0.03
N SER A 220 -4.10 -17.24 0.39
CA SER A 220 -3.36 -18.12 -0.50
C SER A 220 -4.12 -19.42 -0.64
N GLY A 221 -4.67 -19.66 -1.81
CA GLY A 221 -5.45 -20.86 -2.12
C GLY A 221 -4.61 -22.13 -1.96
N GLY A 222 -5.27 -23.22 -1.58
CA GLY A 222 -4.65 -24.55 -1.56
C GLY A 222 -4.54 -25.11 -2.99
N ALA A 223 -3.49 -25.87 -3.28
CA ALA A 223 -3.44 -26.64 -4.50
C ALA A 223 -4.32 -27.89 -4.35
N GLN A 224 -5.33 -28.03 -5.20
CA GLN A 224 -6.28 -29.15 -5.15
C GLN A 224 -5.82 -30.41 -5.91
N TYR A 225 -4.57 -30.50 -6.28
CA TYR A 225 -4.07 -31.60 -7.11
C TYR A 225 -3.46 -32.71 -6.26
N SER A 226 -4.04 -33.92 -6.34
CA SER A 226 -3.48 -35.09 -5.68
C SER A 226 -2.19 -35.56 -6.33
N GLU A 227 -1.29 -36.13 -5.54
CA GLU A 227 0.05 -36.60 -5.94
C GLU A 227 0.05 -37.63 -7.11
N SER A 228 -1.11 -38.18 -7.45
CA SER A 228 -1.27 -39.24 -8.45
C SER A 228 -1.47 -38.75 -9.90
N ARG A 229 -1.52 -37.44 -10.12
CA ARG A 229 -1.72 -36.90 -11.47
C ARG A 229 -0.45 -36.30 -12.05
N THR A 230 0.21 -37.05 -12.90
CA THR A 230 1.19 -36.53 -13.84
C THR A 230 0.49 -36.11 -15.11
N PHE A 231 0.53 -34.83 -15.45
CA PHE A 231 0.07 -34.34 -16.75
C PHE A 231 1.31 -34.08 -17.61
N PHE A 232 1.47 -34.78 -18.70
CA PHE A 232 2.68 -34.77 -19.56
C PHE A 232 4.02 -35.01 -18.87
N GLY A 233 4.07 -35.86 -17.85
CA GLY A 233 5.32 -36.19 -17.17
C GLY A 233 5.82 -35.14 -16.19
N VAL A 234 5.11 -34.07 -15.97
CA VAL A 234 5.39 -33.05 -14.96
C VAL A 234 4.67 -33.43 -13.68
N GLY A 235 5.39 -33.62 -12.58
CA GLY A 235 4.81 -33.83 -11.25
C GLY A 235 4.02 -32.60 -10.84
N LEU A 236 2.73 -32.77 -10.57
CA LEU A 236 1.88 -31.69 -10.06
C LEU A 236 2.26 -31.38 -8.60
N PRO A 237 2.13 -30.11 -8.17
CA PRO A 237 2.41 -29.74 -6.79
C PRO A 237 1.52 -30.53 -5.83
N ARG A 238 2.10 -30.92 -4.68
CA ARG A 238 1.35 -31.58 -3.60
C ARG A 238 0.23 -30.70 -3.13
N ASP A 239 -0.87 -31.32 -2.69
CA ASP A 239 -1.97 -30.63 -2.03
C ASP A 239 -1.42 -29.73 -0.92
N ARG A 240 -1.59 -28.44 -1.09
CA ARG A 240 -1.28 -27.45 -0.06
C ARG A 240 -2.60 -26.93 0.49
N PRO A 241 -2.80 -26.99 1.80
CA PRO A 241 -3.96 -26.34 2.38
C PRO A 241 -3.94 -24.84 2.11
N ALA A 242 -5.11 -24.23 2.00
CA ALA A 242 -5.23 -22.80 1.93
C ALA A 242 -4.65 -22.16 3.20
N SER A 243 -4.05 -20.98 3.07
CA SER A 243 -3.64 -20.16 4.21
C SER A 243 -4.30 -18.82 4.17
N ASN A 244 -4.59 -18.29 5.34
CA ASN A 244 -5.18 -16.97 5.52
C ASN A 244 -4.40 -16.19 6.55
N ASN A 245 -4.09 -14.93 6.24
CA ASN A 245 -3.59 -13.97 7.21
C ASN A 245 -4.57 -12.79 7.28
N PHE A 246 -5.25 -12.64 8.40
CA PHE A 246 -6.24 -11.60 8.62
C PHE A 246 -5.73 -10.63 9.69
N LEU A 247 -5.67 -9.35 9.32
CA LEU A 247 -5.13 -8.27 10.14
C LEU A 247 -6.18 -7.18 10.33
N THR A 248 -6.24 -6.59 11.52
CA THR A 248 -7.05 -5.40 11.78
C THR A 248 -6.24 -4.35 12.51
N ALA A 249 -6.60 -3.08 12.31
CA ALA A 249 -6.11 -1.97 13.12
C ALA A 249 -7.25 -0.98 13.34
N VAL A 250 -7.39 -0.48 14.55
CA VAL A 250 -8.40 0.53 14.88
C VAL A 250 -7.86 1.48 15.94
N GLY A 251 -8.16 2.77 15.79
CA GLY A 251 -7.81 3.73 16.83
C GLY A 251 -7.91 5.18 16.41
N PRO A 252 -7.75 6.08 17.40
CA PRO A 252 -7.80 7.51 17.22
C PRO A 252 -6.52 8.07 16.58
N GLN A 253 -6.71 9.18 15.87
CA GLN A 253 -5.65 10.02 15.35
C GLN A 253 -6.00 11.47 15.66
N PHE A 254 -4.99 12.22 16.07
CA PHE A 254 -5.05 13.64 16.32
C PHE A 254 -4.15 14.36 15.32
N THR A 255 -4.72 15.29 14.55
CA THR A 255 -4.02 16.05 13.52
C THR A 255 -4.19 17.55 13.80
N PHE A 256 -3.09 18.25 14.03
CA PHE A 256 -3.09 19.69 14.29
C PHE A 256 -2.26 20.42 13.23
N GLN A 257 -2.81 21.49 12.64
CA GLN A 257 -2.20 22.25 11.56
C GLN A 257 -1.86 23.67 12.03
N PRO A 258 -0.65 23.89 12.58
CA PRO A 258 -0.24 25.19 13.15
C PRO A 258 -0.27 26.35 12.15
N ASN A 259 0.06 26.08 10.89
CA ASN A 259 0.09 27.09 9.82
C ASN A 259 -1.29 27.76 9.58
N ARG A 260 -2.39 27.11 9.93
CA ARG A 260 -3.74 27.71 9.83
C ARG A 260 -3.98 28.82 10.86
N TYR A 261 -3.18 28.86 11.93
CA TYR A 261 -3.35 29.80 13.04
C TYR A 261 -2.32 30.91 13.04
N SER A 262 -1.17 30.75 12.35
CA SER A 262 -0.11 31.74 12.32
C SER A 262 0.71 31.65 11.03
N SER A 263 0.84 32.75 10.31
CA SER A 263 1.70 32.86 9.12
C SER A 263 3.20 32.69 9.46
N ALA A 264 3.61 33.00 10.70
CA ALA A 264 4.98 32.75 11.15
C ALA A 264 5.33 31.25 11.23
N LEU A 265 4.32 30.37 11.23
CA LEU A 265 4.46 28.92 11.24
C LEU A 265 4.14 28.30 9.87
N SER A 266 4.24 29.04 8.78
CA SER A 266 3.94 28.55 7.43
C SER A 266 4.75 27.33 7.01
N TRP A 267 5.97 27.18 7.54
CA TRP A 267 6.86 26.03 7.34
C TRP A 267 6.48 24.80 8.15
N PHE A 268 5.63 24.97 9.19
CA PHE A 268 5.19 23.90 10.08
C PHE A 268 3.75 23.54 9.73
N ARG A 269 3.59 22.54 8.88
CA ARG A 269 2.29 22.22 8.28
C ARG A 269 1.41 21.43 9.22
N GLU A 270 1.95 20.38 9.83
CA GLU A 270 1.12 19.43 10.57
C GLU A 270 1.88 18.76 11.72
N ILE A 271 1.18 18.50 12.81
CA ILE A 271 1.55 17.55 13.87
C ILE A 271 0.51 16.45 13.81
N ASP A 272 0.96 15.21 13.77
CA ASP A 272 0.10 14.05 13.76
C ASP A 272 0.47 13.07 14.87
N VAL A 273 -0.55 12.59 15.60
CA VAL A 273 -0.37 11.56 16.63
C VAL A 273 -1.47 10.51 16.46
N MET A 274 -1.08 9.27 16.22
CA MET A 274 -2.00 8.15 16.01
C MET A 274 -1.71 7.02 16.98
N ALA A 275 -2.75 6.50 17.62
CA ALA A 275 -2.66 5.33 18.49
C ALA A 275 -3.59 4.23 17.97
N LEU A 276 -3.06 3.04 17.73
CA LEU A 276 -3.80 1.91 17.17
C LEU A 276 -3.72 0.68 18.06
N TYR A 277 -4.83 -0.03 18.14
CA TYR A 277 -4.91 -1.41 18.57
C TYR A 277 -5.00 -2.31 17.35
N LEU A 278 -4.13 -3.34 17.29
CA LEU A 278 -4.05 -4.23 16.15
C LEU A 278 -4.31 -5.67 16.57
N THR A 279 -4.91 -6.44 15.66
CA THR A 279 -5.04 -7.89 15.82
C THR A 279 -4.55 -8.63 14.58
N SER A 280 -4.08 -9.86 14.78
CA SER A 280 -3.76 -10.77 13.69
C SER A 280 -4.35 -12.15 13.94
N GLN A 281 -4.80 -12.79 12.87
CA GLN A 281 -5.14 -14.20 12.84
C GLN A 281 -4.44 -14.83 11.64
N ASN A 282 -3.58 -15.79 11.90
CA ASN A 282 -2.82 -16.49 10.86
C ASN A 282 -3.20 -17.98 10.85
N GLU A 283 -3.68 -18.44 9.70
CA GLU A 283 -3.94 -19.85 9.41
C GLU A 283 -2.79 -20.37 8.54
N PRO A 284 -1.87 -21.13 9.10
CA PRO A 284 -0.71 -21.59 8.36
C PRO A 284 -1.08 -22.64 7.30
N THR A 285 -0.26 -22.73 6.25
CA THR A 285 -0.42 -23.69 5.14
C THR A 285 -0.25 -25.16 5.54
N GLN A 286 0.20 -25.44 6.75
CA GLN A 286 0.40 -26.81 7.21
C GLN A 286 -0.92 -27.36 7.78
N SER A 287 -1.42 -28.45 7.19
CA SER A 287 -2.62 -29.12 7.66
C SER A 287 -2.49 -29.52 9.13
N GLY A 288 -3.49 -29.13 9.94
CA GLY A 288 -3.52 -29.40 11.38
C GLY A 288 -2.67 -28.48 12.24
N ALA A 289 -1.97 -27.52 11.67
CA ALA A 289 -1.29 -26.51 12.47
C ALA A 289 -2.32 -25.56 13.13
N PRO A 290 -2.08 -25.14 14.38
CA PRO A 290 -3.02 -24.30 15.09
C PRO A 290 -3.09 -22.88 14.48
N ILE A 291 -4.28 -22.29 14.52
CA ILE A 291 -4.45 -20.87 14.19
C ILE A 291 -3.71 -20.03 15.23
N VAL A 292 -2.80 -19.19 14.75
CA VAL A 292 -2.07 -18.24 15.59
C VAL A 292 -2.85 -16.93 15.65
N ARG A 293 -3.19 -16.49 16.86
CA ARG A 293 -3.84 -15.18 17.10
C ARG A 293 -2.91 -14.29 17.86
N GLY A 294 -2.77 -13.05 17.38
CA GLY A 294 -1.90 -12.04 17.96
C GLY A 294 -2.60 -10.71 18.14
N ARG A 295 -1.93 -9.85 18.89
CA ARG A 295 -2.36 -8.47 19.14
C ARG A 295 -1.16 -7.54 19.17
N GLY A 296 -1.42 -6.26 18.93
CA GLY A 296 -0.39 -5.24 18.97
C GLY A 296 -0.95 -3.87 19.34
N TYR A 297 -0.06 -3.02 19.78
CA TYR A 297 -0.31 -1.61 20.10
C TYR A 297 0.74 -0.78 19.37
N GLN A 298 0.30 0.22 18.62
CA GLN A 298 1.16 1.14 17.90
C GLN A 298 0.84 2.57 18.31
N LEU A 299 1.86 3.34 18.62
CA LEU A 299 1.78 4.78 18.79
C LEU A 299 2.74 5.41 17.80
N THR A 300 2.22 6.23 16.89
CA THR A 300 3.01 6.99 15.91
C THR A 300 2.83 8.47 16.17
N ALA A 301 3.91 9.22 16.19
CA ALA A 301 3.91 10.68 16.23
C ALA A 301 4.82 11.21 15.12
N GLY A 302 4.33 12.17 14.38
CA GLY A 302 5.04 12.78 13.25
C GLY A 302 4.79 14.27 13.15
N VAL A 303 5.62 14.92 12.35
CA VAL A 303 5.49 16.33 12.00
C VAL A 303 5.75 16.52 10.50
N ASP A 304 5.01 17.42 9.87
CA ASP A 304 5.26 17.86 8.48
C ASP A 304 5.88 19.27 8.51
N LEU A 305 7.11 19.36 8.00
CA LEU A 305 7.93 20.56 7.96
C LEU A 305 8.21 20.93 6.49
N ASP A 306 7.16 21.27 5.75
CA ASP A 306 7.23 21.69 4.35
C ASP A 306 7.97 20.70 3.44
N GLY A 307 7.53 19.43 3.48
CA GLY A 307 8.06 18.35 2.64
C GLY A 307 9.09 17.46 3.33
N TRP A 308 9.43 17.75 4.58
CA TRP A 308 10.18 16.83 5.43
C TRP A 308 9.27 16.30 6.53
N GLN A 309 9.06 14.98 6.57
CA GLN A 309 8.08 14.33 7.43
C GLN A 309 8.74 13.31 8.38
N PRO A 310 9.49 13.76 9.39
CA PRO A 310 10.01 12.85 10.40
C PRO A 310 8.89 12.33 11.28
N TYR A 311 8.95 11.02 11.57
CA TYR A 311 8.04 10.39 12.52
C TYR A 311 8.76 9.37 13.38
N ILE A 312 8.15 9.05 14.51
CA ILE A 312 8.56 7.99 15.41
C ILE A 312 7.38 7.06 15.67
N THR A 313 7.65 5.76 15.64
CA THR A 313 6.65 4.74 15.97
C THR A 313 7.15 3.89 17.12
N ILE A 314 6.30 3.73 18.14
CA ILE A 314 6.49 2.80 19.24
C ILE A 314 5.55 1.63 19.02
N TRP A 315 6.10 0.42 19.02
CA TRP A 315 5.36 -0.81 18.80
C TRP A 315 5.54 -1.80 19.93
N ARG A 316 4.44 -2.45 20.32
CA ARG A 316 4.45 -3.63 21.18
C ARG A 316 3.47 -4.66 20.65
N GLY A 317 3.94 -5.88 20.38
CA GLY A 317 3.13 -6.97 19.88
C GLY A 317 3.34 -8.26 20.66
N GLU A 318 2.35 -9.15 20.57
CA GLU A 318 2.36 -10.51 21.11
C GLU A 318 1.72 -11.43 20.10
N HIS A 319 2.46 -12.44 19.64
CA HIS A 319 2.03 -13.41 18.59
C HIS A 319 1.47 -12.75 17.32
N PHE A 320 1.87 -11.51 17.03
CA PHE A 320 1.38 -10.76 15.87
C PHE A 320 2.11 -11.19 14.61
N VAL A 321 1.37 -11.77 13.67
CA VAL A 321 1.89 -12.28 12.38
C VAL A 321 1.31 -11.44 11.27
N ASN A 322 2.18 -10.83 10.45
CA ASN A 322 1.83 -10.04 9.29
C ASN A 322 2.57 -10.56 8.05
N GLU A 323 1.85 -11.05 7.05
CA GLU A 323 2.48 -11.56 5.82
C GLU A 323 2.85 -10.43 4.83
N GLN A 324 2.11 -9.34 4.82
CA GLN A 324 2.29 -8.21 3.92
C GLN A 324 2.84 -6.96 4.62
N GLY A 325 2.80 -6.92 5.94
CA GLY A 325 3.31 -5.82 6.72
C GLY A 325 4.84 -5.79 6.81
N ASP A 326 5.37 -4.69 7.35
CA ASP A 326 6.80 -4.58 7.62
C ASP A 326 7.21 -5.61 8.67
N PRO A 327 8.31 -6.35 8.42
CA PRO A 327 8.85 -7.33 9.36
C PRO A 327 9.14 -6.79 10.77
N ALA A 328 9.35 -5.49 10.93
CA ALA A 328 9.57 -4.88 12.25
C ALA A 328 8.40 -5.07 13.22
N TYR A 329 7.19 -5.21 12.68
CA TYR A 329 5.96 -5.40 13.47
C TYR A 329 5.61 -6.87 13.74
N TYR A 330 6.44 -7.80 13.28
CA TYR A 330 6.24 -9.19 13.61
C TYR A 330 6.61 -9.47 15.07
N ALA A 331 5.73 -10.16 15.81
CA ALA A 331 5.98 -10.63 17.17
C ALA A 331 5.59 -12.10 17.28
N GLY A 332 6.59 -12.98 17.31
CA GLY A 332 6.43 -14.42 17.47
C GLY A 332 6.37 -14.87 18.92
#